data_25bbf1bc89a4c4e365de40179749329e
#
_entry.id   25bbf1bc89a4c4e365de40179749329e
#
_cell.length_a   1.000
_cell.length_b   1.000
_cell.length_c   1.000
_cell.angle_alpha   90.00
_cell.angle_beta   90.00
_cell.angle_gamma   90.00
#
_symmetry.space_group_name_H-M   'P 1'
#
loop_
_entity.id
_entity.type
_entity.pdbx_description
1 polymer ?
#
loop_
_entity_poly.entity_id
_entity_poly.type
_entity_poly.pdbx_seq_one_letter_code
_entity_poly.pdbx_strand_id
1 'polypeptide(L)'
;PWAGSWARIINKTPADWYGSFFINKGSDDGVEVNDTVLGMQDDKAGLAGRVFEVYPKFSKVLLITNSAASAVCSIAPSGLEALVEGKGTWLLKVNYVPEQSELAEGAEITTAAGGLLFPAGVPVGKVTKVYARESFMNFITADVTPAVDVNTLKEVFVVRRRLQREIIAAAGAER
;
A
#
# COMPACT_ATOMS: atom_id res chain seq x y z
N PRO A 1 7.57 -4.40 -13.84
CA PRO A 1 8.82 -3.69 -13.66
C PRO A 1 9.37 -3.60 -12.24
N TRP A 2 8.77 -4.24 -11.24
CA TRP A 2 9.38 -4.34 -9.91
C TRP A 2 10.06 -5.69 -9.73
N ALA A 3 11.33 -5.66 -9.27
CA ALA A 3 12.08 -6.86 -8.99
C ALA A 3 11.65 -7.45 -7.62
N GLY A 4 11.47 -8.76 -7.56
CA GLY A 4 11.08 -9.41 -6.34
C GLY A 4 10.77 -10.89 -6.52
N SER A 5 10.00 -11.45 -5.59
CA SER A 5 9.61 -12.86 -5.61
C SER A 5 8.20 -13.07 -5.10
N TRP A 6 7.57 -14.13 -5.60
CA TRP A 6 6.27 -14.58 -5.11
C TRP A 6 6.40 -15.27 -3.76
N ALA A 7 5.42 -15.05 -2.91
CA ALA A 7 5.28 -15.71 -1.62
C ALA A 7 3.83 -16.14 -1.42
N ARG A 8 3.64 -17.17 -0.60
CA ARG A 8 2.31 -17.67 -0.25
C ARG A 8 1.94 -17.20 1.15
N ILE A 9 0.68 -16.82 1.32
CA ILE A 9 0.12 -16.51 2.64
C ILE A 9 -0.08 -17.83 3.39
N ILE A 10 0.53 -17.97 4.57
CA ILE A 10 0.54 -19.21 5.34
C ILE A 10 -0.27 -19.15 6.63
N ASN A 11 -0.58 -17.96 7.11
CA ASN A 11 -1.38 -17.80 8.31
C ASN A 11 -2.09 -16.46 8.33
N LYS A 12 -3.36 -16.51 8.75
CA LYS A 12 -4.22 -15.36 9.00
C LYS A 12 -4.96 -15.57 10.31
N THR A 13 -4.94 -14.58 11.19
CA THR A 13 -5.62 -14.65 12.48
C THR A 13 -6.95 -13.91 12.40
N PRO A 14 -8.10 -14.54 12.72
CA PRO A 14 -9.40 -13.86 12.66
C PRO A 14 -9.48 -12.57 13.49
N ALA A 15 -8.79 -12.53 14.63
CA ALA A 15 -8.75 -11.35 15.50
C ALA A 15 -8.00 -10.15 14.87
N ASP A 16 -7.18 -10.39 13.84
CA ASP A 16 -6.35 -9.38 13.17
C ASP A 16 -6.48 -9.47 11.65
N TRP A 17 -7.70 -9.74 11.18
CA TRP A 17 -8.00 -10.08 9.79
C TRP A 17 -7.54 -9.03 8.78
N TYR A 18 -7.69 -7.75 9.11
CA TYR A 18 -7.28 -6.62 8.28
C TYR A 18 -5.95 -6.01 8.72
N GLY A 19 -5.31 -6.58 9.73
CA GLY A 19 -4.08 -6.03 10.30
C GLY A 19 -2.81 -6.64 9.77
N SER A 20 -2.76 -7.96 9.69
CA SER A 20 -1.54 -8.67 9.30
C SER A 20 -1.82 -10.07 8.78
N PHE A 21 -0.83 -10.61 8.07
CA PHE A 21 -0.71 -12.04 7.78
C PHE A 21 0.75 -12.45 7.69
N PHE A 22 0.99 -13.75 7.68
CA PHE A 22 2.33 -14.32 7.49
C PHE A 22 2.49 -14.86 6.08
N ILE A 23 3.70 -14.75 5.55
CA ILE A 23 4.11 -15.28 4.24
C ILE A 23 5.26 -16.28 4.41
N ASN A 24 5.38 -17.21 3.47
CA ASN A 24 6.35 -18.31 3.50
C ASN A 24 7.76 -17.95 2.99
N LYS A 25 8.11 -16.67 3.00
CA LYS A 25 9.43 -16.17 2.63
C LYS A 25 9.98 -15.30 3.74
N GLY A 26 11.27 -15.43 4.00
CA GLY A 26 11.96 -14.72 5.06
C GLY A 26 13.34 -14.28 4.66
N SER A 27 14.22 -14.04 5.66
CA SER A 27 15.57 -13.55 5.40
C SER A 27 16.41 -14.51 4.55
N ASP A 28 16.19 -15.82 4.67
CA ASP A 28 16.87 -16.80 3.81
C ASP A 28 16.53 -16.62 2.32
N ASP A 29 15.40 -16.01 2.01
CA ASP A 29 14.95 -15.70 0.66
C ASP A 29 15.29 -14.27 0.25
N GLY A 30 15.98 -13.52 1.10
CA GLY A 30 16.36 -12.13 0.87
C GLY A 30 15.27 -11.11 1.20
N VAL A 31 14.22 -11.50 1.91
CA VAL A 31 13.18 -10.57 2.38
C VAL A 31 13.75 -9.68 3.47
N GLU A 32 13.46 -8.39 3.39
CA GLU A 32 13.87 -7.38 4.35
C GLU A 32 12.68 -6.61 4.91
N VAL A 33 12.84 -6.06 6.11
CA VAL A 33 11.83 -5.16 6.70
C VAL A 33 11.58 -3.98 5.76
N ASN A 34 10.31 -3.60 5.63
CA ASN A 34 9.81 -2.55 4.74
C ASN A 34 9.77 -2.92 3.24
N ASP A 35 10.08 -4.14 2.88
CA ASP A 35 9.80 -4.59 1.52
C ASP A 35 8.31 -4.43 1.21
N THR A 36 7.99 -3.91 0.04
CA THR A 36 6.60 -3.70 -0.40
C THR A 36 5.97 -5.03 -0.76
N VAL A 37 4.74 -5.24 -0.34
CA VAL A 37 3.96 -6.44 -0.63
C VAL A 37 2.78 -6.08 -1.52
N LEU A 38 2.74 -6.67 -2.71
CA LEU A 38 1.69 -6.47 -3.70
C LEU A 38 0.77 -7.68 -3.78
N GLY A 39 -0.51 -7.43 -3.94
CA GLY A 39 -1.47 -8.44 -4.32
C GLY A 39 -1.80 -8.34 -5.81
N MET A 40 -2.38 -9.41 -6.37
CA MET A 40 -2.91 -9.41 -7.72
C MET A 40 -4.40 -9.72 -7.67
N GLN A 41 -5.17 -8.92 -8.37
CA GLN A 41 -6.62 -9.12 -8.52
C GLN A 41 -7.01 -8.74 -9.95
N ASP A 42 -7.67 -9.65 -10.65
CA ASP A 42 -8.06 -9.47 -12.05
C ASP A 42 -6.89 -9.00 -12.95
N ASP A 43 -5.74 -9.65 -12.79
CA ASP A 43 -4.47 -9.35 -13.49
C ASP A 43 -3.89 -7.95 -13.22
N LYS A 44 -4.38 -7.29 -12.16
CA LYS A 44 -3.88 -5.98 -11.75
C LYS A 44 -3.20 -6.06 -10.39
N ALA A 45 -2.04 -5.45 -10.28
CA ALA A 45 -1.32 -5.32 -9.02
C ALA A 45 -1.92 -4.21 -8.16
N GLY A 46 -1.89 -4.42 -6.85
CA GLY A 46 -2.28 -3.40 -5.88
C GLY A 46 -1.52 -3.57 -4.58
N LEU A 47 -1.42 -2.49 -3.82
CA LEU A 47 -0.72 -2.50 -2.55
C LEU A 47 -1.48 -3.35 -1.54
N ALA A 48 -0.82 -4.37 -1.00
CA ALA A 48 -1.34 -5.17 0.12
C ALA A 48 -0.77 -4.69 1.46
N GLY A 49 0.50 -4.30 1.49
CA GLY A 49 1.14 -3.84 2.71
C GLY A 49 2.67 -3.79 2.60
N ARG A 50 3.32 -3.92 3.73
CA ARG A 50 4.79 -3.99 3.80
C ARG A 50 5.23 -5.04 4.80
N VAL A 51 6.44 -5.58 4.59
CA VAL A 51 7.05 -6.52 5.54
C VAL A 51 7.37 -5.77 6.83
N PHE A 52 6.89 -6.30 7.94
CA PHE A 52 7.00 -5.69 9.26
C PHE A 52 7.99 -6.42 10.16
N GLU A 53 7.95 -7.76 10.15
CA GLU A 53 8.89 -8.62 10.89
C GLU A 53 9.43 -9.69 9.95
N VAL A 54 10.72 -9.96 10.04
CA VAL A 54 11.41 -10.95 9.21
C VAL A 54 12.03 -12.03 10.08
N TYR A 55 11.74 -13.28 9.73
CA TYR A 55 12.32 -14.49 10.30
C TYR A 55 13.04 -15.27 9.19
N PRO A 56 13.85 -16.28 9.51
CA PRO A 56 14.61 -16.98 8.44
C PRO A 56 13.74 -17.57 7.34
N LYS A 57 12.60 -18.20 7.67
CA LYS A 57 11.76 -18.95 6.73
C LYS A 57 10.40 -18.31 6.46
N PHE A 58 10.02 -17.27 7.17
CA PHE A 58 8.74 -16.59 7.04
C PHE A 58 8.84 -15.13 7.45
N SER A 59 7.84 -14.36 7.11
CA SER A 59 7.76 -12.94 7.48
C SER A 59 6.33 -12.55 7.81
N LYS A 60 6.19 -11.52 8.63
CA LYS A 60 4.90 -10.89 8.95
C LYS A 60 4.72 -9.64 8.11
N VAL A 61 3.57 -9.54 7.47
CA VAL A 61 3.19 -8.39 6.64
C VAL A 61 2.20 -7.53 7.41
N LEU A 62 2.50 -6.25 7.53
CA LEU A 62 1.54 -5.24 8.01
C LEU A 62 0.69 -4.81 6.81
N LEU A 63 -0.61 -5.09 6.88
CA LEU A 63 -1.54 -4.76 5.80
C LEU A 63 -1.82 -3.27 5.74
N ILE A 64 -2.05 -2.76 4.53
CA ILE A 64 -2.43 -1.35 4.35
C ILE A 64 -3.77 -1.02 5.03
N THR A 65 -4.62 -2.02 5.25
CA THR A 65 -5.87 -1.90 5.98
C THR A 65 -5.71 -1.82 7.50
N ASN A 66 -4.53 -2.11 8.03
CA ASN A 66 -4.23 -1.94 9.46
C ASN A 66 -4.36 -0.46 9.85
N SER A 67 -5.01 -0.19 10.99
CA SER A 67 -5.18 1.19 11.48
C SER A 67 -3.87 1.91 11.79
N ALA A 68 -2.77 1.18 11.95
CA ALA A 68 -1.42 1.74 12.12
C ALA A 68 -0.67 1.92 10.79
N ALA A 69 -1.23 1.47 9.67
CA ALA A 69 -0.59 1.58 8.36
C ALA A 69 -0.99 2.87 7.66
N SER A 70 -0.04 3.46 6.95
CA SER A 70 -0.27 4.65 6.13
C SER A 70 0.67 4.71 4.94
N ALA A 71 0.26 5.44 3.91
CA ALA A 71 1.08 5.68 2.73
C ALA A 71 0.81 7.08 2.18
N VAL A 72 1.86 7.77 1.77
CA VAL A 72 1.73 9.02 1.01
C VAL A 72 1.36 8.64 -0.42
N CYS A 73 0.25 9.14 -0.88
CA CYS A 73 -0.34 8.77 -2.17
C CYS A 73 -0.60 9.99 -3.05
N SER A 74 -0.72 9.72 -4.33
CA SER A 74 -1.12 10.68 -5.35
C SER A 74 -2.53 10.35 -5.83
N ILE A 75 -3.38 11.35 -5.93
CA ILE A 75 -4.78 11.21 -6.35
C ILE A 75 -4.93 11.77 -7.77
N ALA A 76 -5.39 10.91 -8.70
CA ALA A 76 -5.64 11.32 -10.07
C ALA A 76 -6.93 12.17 -10.16
N PRO A 77 -7.06 13.04 -11.18
CA PRO A 77 -6.09 13.35 -12.22
C PRO A 77 -5.09 14.46 -11.83
N SER A 78 -5.35 15.17 -10.73
CA SER A 78 -4.55 16.35 -10.34
C SER A 78 -3.12 16.02 -9.89
N GLY A 79 -2.89 14.80 -9.41
CA GLY A 79 -1.62 14.43 -8.79
C GLY A 79 -1.48 14.96 -7.36
N LEU A 80 -2.59 15.39 -6.74
CA LEU A 80 -2.60 15.85 -5.36
C LEU A 80 -2.07 14.77 -4.42
N GLU A 81 -1.12 15.12 -3.59
CA GLU A 81 -0.58 14.21 -2.58
C GLU A 81 -1.41 14.27 -1.29
N ALA A 82 -1.71 13.12 -0.75
CA ALA A 82 -2.46 12.98 0.50
C ALA A 82 -2.04 11.70 1.23
N LEU A 83 -2.35 11.66 2.52
CA LEU A 83 -2.08 10.49 3.36
C LEU A 83 -3.27 9.53 3.31
N VAL A 84 -3.00 8.29 2.91
CA VAL A 84 -3.98 7.20 2.96
C VAL A 84 -3.65 6.31 4.15
N GLU A 85 -4.64 6.01 4.96
CA GLU A 85 -4.49 5.20 6.17
C GLU A 85 -5.47 4.04 6.17
N GLY A 86 -5.08 2.94 6.83
CA GLY A 86 -5.98 1.84 7.12
C GLY A 86 -7.00 2.23 8.19
N LYS A 87 -8.18 1.64 8.11
CA LYS A 87 -9.26 1.83 9.09
C LYS A 87 -9.43 0.65 10.05
N GLY A 88 -8.63 -0.41 9.87
CA GLY A 88 -8.83 -1.67 10.59
C GLY A 88 -10.03 -2.47 10.08
N THR A 89 -10.56 -2.08 8.94
CA THR A 89 -11.66 -2.74 8.22
C THR A 89 -11.22 -2.99 6.77
N TRP A 90 -12.14 -3.41 5.92
CA TRP A 90 -11.86 -3.62 4.50
C TRP A 90 -11.63 -2.32 3.71
N LEU A 91 -11.96 -1.16 4.29
CA LEU A 91 -11.78 0.16 3.69
C LEU A 91 -10.49 0.84 4.16
N LEU A 92 -10.01 1.76 3.33
CA LEU A 92 -9.01 2.76 3.67
C LEU A 92 -9.68 4.13 3.78
N LYS A 93 -8.96 5.11 4.30
CA LYS A 93 -9.39 6.50 4.31
C LYS A 93 -8.27 7.40 3.79
N VAL A 94 -8.63 8.45 3.09
CA VAL A 94 -7.73 9.55 2.77
C VAL A 94 -8.05 10.72 3.69
N ASN A 95 -7.01 11.26 4.33
CA ASN A 95 -7.11 12.37 5.26
C ASN A 95 -6.32 13.58 4.77
N TYR A 96 -6.65 14.74 5.34
CA TYR A 96 -5.90 15.97 5.12
C TYR A 96 -5.89 16.43 3.67
N VAL A 97 -6.96 16.16 2.93
CA VAL A 97 -7.14 16.72 1.59
C VAL A 97 -7.60 18.17 1.72
N PRO A 98 -6.86 19.15 1.15
CA PRO A 98 -7.27 20.55 1.23
C PRO A 98 -8.67 20.75 0.66
N GLU A 99 -9.44 21.61 1.31
CA GLU A 99 -10.84 21.87 0.94
C GLU A 99 -11.02 22.35 -0.51
N GLN A 100 -10.04 23.14 -1.01
CA GLN A 100 -10.10 23.65 -2.38
C GLN A 100 -9.82 22.59 -3.43
N SER A 101 -9.44 21.37 -3.02
CA SER A 101 -9.12 20.31 -3.94
C SER A 101 -10.38 19.64 -4.47
N GLU A 102 -10.39 19.34 -5.76
CA GLU A 102 -11.46 18.56 -6.38
C GLU A 102 -11.19 17.07 -6.15
N LEU A 103 -11.81 16.52 -5.12
CA LEU A 103 -11.76 15.10 -4.83
C LEU A 103 -13.05 14.45 -5.33
N ALA A 104 -12.94 13.67 -6.39
CA ALA A 104 -14.09 13.03 -7.02
C ALA A 104 -14.20 11.55 -6.65
N GLU A 105 -15.42 11.05 -6.48
CA GLU A 105 -15.68 9.62 -6.39
C GLU A 105 -15.18 8.92 -7.65
N GLY A 106 -14.55 7.74 -7.49
CA GLY A 106 -13.93 7.01 -8.59
C GLY A 106 -12.49 7.42 -8.89
N ALA A 107 -11.96 8.46 -8.26
CA ALA A 107 -10.57 8.89 -8.46
C ALA A 107 -9.60 7.78 -8.06
N GLU A 108 -8.63 7.51 -8.93
CA GLU A 108 -7.61 6.50 -8.69
C GLU A 108 -6.49 7.04 -7.80
N ILE A 109 -6.04 6.19 -6.89
CA ILE A 109 -4.99 6.52 -5.92
C ILE A 109 -3.82 5.57 -6.11
N THR A 110 -2.62 6.15 -6.26
CA THR A 110 -1.36 5.42 -6.36
C THR A 110 -0.38 5.96 -5.32
N THR A 111 0.64 5.18 -4.96
CA THR A 111 1.70 5.67 -4.10
C THR A 111 2.44 6.83 -4.76
N ALA A 112 2.80 7.83 -3.97
CA ALA A 112 3.47 9.04 -4.46
C ALA A 112 5.00 8.90 -4.45
N ALA A 113 5.65 9.66 -5.33
CA ALA A 113 7.10 9.70 -5.41
C ALA A 113 7.76 10.28 -4.14
N GLY A 114 7.04 11.13 -3.41
CA GLY A 114 7.54 11.72 -2.16
C GLY A 114 7.47 10.80 -0.94
N GLY A 115 6.84 9.63 -1.06
CA GLY A 115 6.76 8.64 0.01
C GLY A 115 8.07 7.88 0.19
N LEU A 116 8.47 7.65 1.43
CA LEU A 116 9.73 6.96 1.75
C LEU A 116 9.56 5.45 1.90
N LEU A 117 8.35 4.96 2.15
CA LEU A 117 8.09 3.55 2.45
C LEU A 117 7.84 2.68 1.22
N PHE A 118 7.24 3.25 0.17
CA PHE A 118 6.82 2.49 -1.01
C PHE A 118 7.41 3.08 -2.29
N PRO A 119 7.70 2.26 -3.31
CA PRO A 119 8.02 2.79 -4.62
C PRO A 119 6.82 3.55 -5.18
N ALA A 120 7.07 4.57 -6.01
CA ALA A 120 6.02 5.37 -6.61
C ALA A 120 5.21 4.58 -7.65
N GLY A 121 3.95 4.93 -7.79
CA GLY A 121 3.08 4.39 -8.85
C GLY A 121 2.42 3.06 -8.55
N VAL A 122 2.48 2.56 -7.31
CA VAL A 122 1.77 1.35 -6.91
C VAL A 122 0.29 1.67 -6.72
N PRO A 123 -0.63 0.97 -7.40
CA PRO A 123 -2.06 1.18 -7.19
C PRO A 123 -2.47 0.90 -5.74
N VAL A 124 -3.18 1.82 -5.12
CA VAL A 124 -3.65 1.72 -3.74
C VAL A 124 -5.15 1.48 -3.67
N GLY A 125 -5.91 2.19 -4.49
CA GLY A 125 -7.36 2.05 -4.51
C GLY A 125 -8.06 3.16 -5.27
N LYS A 126 -9.37 3.26 -5.01
CA LYS A 126 -10.24 4.29 -5.60
C LYS A 126 -11.07 4.95 -4.53
N VAL A 127 -11.28 6.25 -4.66
CA VAL A 127 -12.19 7.01 -3.79
C VAL A 127 -13.62 6.50 -4.01
N THR A 128 -14.28 6.06 -2.93
CA THR A 128 -15.65 5.54 -2.99
C THR A 128 -16.68 6.50 -2.42
N LYS A 129 -16.32 7.25 -1.39
CA LYS A 129 -17.24 8.21 -0.76
C LYS A 129 -16.45 9.39 -0.21
N VAL A 130 -16.85 10.59 -0.60
CA VAL A 130 -16.30 11.84 -0.08
C VAL A 130 -17.22 12.35 1.02
N TYR A 131 -16.67 12.66 2.18
CA TYR A 131 -17.44 13.19 3.30
C TYR A 131 -17.47 14.72 3.25
N ALA A 132 -18.65 15.27 3.52
CA ALA A 132 -18.81 16.69 3.63
C ALA A 132 -17.96 17.24 4.78
N ARG A 133 -17.41 18.42 4.57
CA ARG A 133 -16.62 19.15 5.55
C ARG A 133 -17.38 19.36 6.86
N GLU A 134 -16.74 19.08 7.97
CA GLU A 134 -17.18 19.60 9.27
C GLU A 134 -16.78 21.07 9.41
N SER A 135 -17.63 21.86 10.09
CA SER A 135 -17.55 23.34 10.13
C SER A 135 -16.23 23.90 10.65
N PHE A 136 -15.38 23.09 11.24
CA PHE A 136 -14.12 23.53 11.88
C PHE A 136 -12.87 23.04 11.14
N MET A 137 -13.02 22.18 10.13
CA MET A 137 -11.89 21.60 9.43
C MET A 137 -11.72 22.17 8.03
N ASN A 138 -10.48 22.53 7.71
CA ASN A 138 -10.10 22.98 6.37
C ASN A 138 -9.75 21.79 5.45
N PHE A 139 -10.08 20.57 5.87
CA PHE A 139 -9.75 19.36 5.17
C PHE A 139 -11.00 18.52 4.90
N ILE A 140 -11.01 17.83 3.79
CA ILE A 140 -12.00 16.81 3.48
C ILE A 140 -11.39 15.43 3.68
N THR A 141 -12.23 14.47 4.00
CA THR A 141 -11.87 13.07 4.15
C THR A 141 -12.70 12.22 3.19
N ALA A 142 -12.20 11.06 2.83
CA ALA A 142 -12.91 10.14 1.96
C ALA A 142 -12.60 8.70 2.31
N ASP A 143 -13.55 7.81 2.03
CA ASP A 143 -13.34 6.38 2.03
C ASP A 143 -12.70 5.95 0.71
N VAL A 144 -11.79 5.00 0.80
CA VAL A 144 -11.07 4.43 -0.33
C VAL A 144 -11.27 2.92 -0.33
N THR A 145 -11.73 2.38 -1.46
CA THR A 145 -11.75 0.94 -1.66
C THR A 145 -10.37 0.49 -2.13
N PRO A 146 -9.72 -0.45 -1.44
CA PRO A 146 -8.40 -0.94 -1.84
C PRO A 146 -8.40 -1.54 -3.26
N ALA A 147 -7.27 -1.40 -3.95
CA ALA A 147 -7.08 -1.98 -5.28
C ALA A 147 -7.12 -3.51 -5.27
N VAL A 148 -6.73 -4.13 -4.16
CA VAL A 148 -6.80 -5.58 -3.95
C VAL A 148 -7.52 -5.88 -2.65
N ASP A 149 -8.35 -6.93 -2.66
CA ASP A 149 -9.00 -7.43 -1.46
C ASP A 149 -8.06 -8.39 -0.73
N VAL A 150 -7.51 -7.92 0.39
CA VAL A 150 -6.55 -8.70 1.18
C VAL A 150 -7.15 -10.01 1.73
N ASN A 151 -8.47 -10.12 1.81
CA ASN A 151 -9.14 -11.33 2.30
C ASN A 151 -9.16 -12.47 1.29
N THR A 152 -9.08 -12.16 0.00
CA THR A 152 -9.13 -13.16 -1.07
C THR A 152 -7.76 -13.56 -1.58
N LEU A 153 -6.71 -12.86 -1.17
CA LEU A 153 -5.35 -13.16 -1.59
C LEU A 153 -4.86 -14.49 -1.02
N LYS A 154 -4.19 -15.28 -1.82
CA LYS A 154 -3.49 -16.51 -1.44
C LYS A 154 -1.99 -16.38 -1.64
N GLU A 155 -1.60 -15.61 -2.64
CA GLU A 155 -0.22 -15.32 -2.98
C GLU A 155 -0.01 -13.82 -3.08
N VAL A 156 1.21 -13.39 -2.78
CA VAL A 156 1.62 -12.00 -2.88
C VAL A 156 2.99 -11.91 -3.54
N PHE A 157 3.30 -10.74 -4.08
CA PHE A 157 4.60 -10.44 -4.64
C PHE A 157 5.35 -9.52 -3.69
N VAL A 158 6.53 -9.97 -3.25
CA VAL A 158 7.39 -9.17 -2.37
C VAL A 158 8.40 -8.44 -3.22
N VAL A 159 8.32 -7.11 -3.24
CA VAL A 159 9.23 -6.24 -3.99
C VAL A 159 10.53 -6.06 -3.21
N ARG A 160 11.64 -6.38 -3.84
CA ARG A 160 12.99 -6.22 -3.25
C ARG A 160 13.39 -4.75 -3.26
N ARG A 161 13.12 -4.06 -2.18
CA ARG A 161 13.40 -2.64 -2.06
C ARG A 161 14.88 -2.30 -2.25
N ARG A 162 15.77 -3.13 -1.69
CA ARG A 162 17.21 -2.95 -1.87
C ARG A 162 17.60 -3.03 -3.34
N LEU A 163 17.16 -4.09 -4.02
CA LEU A 163 17.45 -4.29 -5.44
C LEU A 163 16.86 -3.16 -6.29
N GLN A 164 15.65 -2.71 -5.97
CA GLN A 164 15.03 -1.58 -6.67
C GLN A 164 15.85 -0.30 -6.50
N ARG A 165 16.37 -0.03 -5.32
CA ARG A 165 17.25 1.12 -5.06
C ARG A 165 18.56 1.02 -5.83
N GLU A 166 19.16 -0.16 -5.87
CA GLU A 166 20.38 -0.41 -6.62
C GLU A 166 20.19 -0.19 -8.13
N ILE A 167 19.07 -0.66 -8.68
CA ILE A 167 18.71 -0.45 -10.08
C ILE A 167 18.54 1.05 -10.38
N ILE A 168 17.81 1.77 -9.53
CA ILE A 168 17.59 3.21 -9.69
C ILE A 168 18.93 3.96 -9.61
N ALA A 169 19.78 3.62 -8.67
CA ALA A 169 21.10 4.23 -8.52
C ALA A 169 21.98 3.97 -9.76
N ALA A 170 22.00 2.75 -10.27
CA ALA A 170 22.75 2.39 -11.48
C ALA A 170 22.24 3.15 -12.70
N ALA A 171 20.92 3.24 -12.90
CA ALA A 171 20.32 3.98 -14.00
C ALA A 171 20.59 5.50 -13.91
N GLY A 172 20.69 6.04 -12.70
CA GLY A 172 21.04 7.44 -12.46
C GLY A 172 22.51 7.76 -12.73
N ALA A 173 23.40 6.80 -12.57
CA ALA A 173 24.83 6.96 -12.79
C ALA A 173 25.23 6.97 -14.28
N GLU A 174 24.35 6.51 -15.15
CA GLU A 174 24.57 6.49 -16.61
C GLU A 174 24.16 7.82 -17.31
N ARG A 175 23.72 8.78 -16.53
CA ARG A 175 23.36 10.11 -17.03
C ARG A 175 24.53 11.12 -16.79
#